data_3352d70c283e99682d5ee35c3184dc87
#
_entry.id   3352d70c283e99682d5ee35c3184dc87
#
_cell.length_a   1.000
_cell.length_b   1.000
_cell.length_c   1.000
_cell.angle_alpha   90.00
_cell.angle_beta   90.00
_cell.angle_gamma   90.00
#
_symmetry.space_group_name_H-M   'P 1'
#
loop_
_entity.id
_entity.type
_entity.pdbx_description
1 polymer ?
#
loop_
_entity_poly.entity_id
_entity_poly.type
_entity_poly.pdbx_seq_one_letter_code
_entity_poly.pdbx_strand_id
1 'polypeptide(L)'
;MRKAGRPVWGGLGARIVKAPRALALLLATVIAATPLTFAQPAAAAVFPDDPADPVRAAEYWLDSLGVRAAWQTTRGAGQTIAIIDTGIGSGPPEFQGAVAGGTDVSGIGSSDGRTPVGVVDSNHGSWVASLAAARGTANGTGMVGVAPEAELLSVSLGFGSSATVPFVEQVANAIRWSVDHGATIINLSFTTNTLAWDPLWDSAFEYAFDNDVVVVVAAGNRGSGTTRVGAPATIPGVLTVAGVDPQGNASVQASTQGYTIGVSAPSENLLGVSADGRIVQWSGTSGAAPIVAGIAALVRSAHPDLDVANVINRLIETARPAAGTDPLLYGAGIVDAAGAITATVPTVTENPMGSLSEWIRVYRRADAGPVPDQTVAPVEIDALPPADAATPARSALLPSRESLIYGTLP
;
A
#
# COMPACT_ATOMS: atom_id res chain seq x y z
N MET A 1 -11.45 -73.89 17.52
CA MET A 1 -12.48 -74.95 17.40
C MET A 1 -13.61 -74.43 16.53
N ARG A 2 -13.81 -75.16 15.40
CA ARG A 2 -15.07 -75.49 14.73
C ARG A 2 -16.03 -74.34 14.37
N LYS A 3 -16.54 -74.24 13.20
CA LYS A 3 -16.78 -74.83 11.88
C LYS A 3 -17.99 -74.06 11.33
N ALA A 4 -17.89 -73.45 10.20
CA ALA A 4 -18.28 -73.90 8.87
C ALA A 4 -19.82 -74.19 8.71
N GLY A 5 -20.42 -73.57 7.69
CA GLY A 5 -21.72 -73.98 7.16
C GLY A 5 -22.24 -73.01 6.06
N ARG A 6 -21.86 -73.27 4.81
CA ARG A 6 -22.73 -73.10 3.63
C ARG A 6 -23.37 -74.49 3.38
N PRO A 7 -24.43 -74.70 2.62
CA PRO A 7 -24.75 -74.23 1.24
C PRO A 7 -26.28 -74.09 1.02
N VAL A 8 -27.02 -74.01 -0.08
CA VAL A 8 -27.03 -74.49 -1.44
C VAL A 8 -28.32 -74.07 -2.17
N TRP A 9 -28.29 -73.61 -3.37
CA TRP A 9 -29.09 -73.79 -4.58
C TRP A 9 -30.61 -74.05 -4.61
N GLY A 10 -31.25 -73.39 -5.63
CA GLY A 10 -32.45 -73.81 -6.37
C GLY A 10 -33.14 -72.55 -6.92
N GLY A 11 -33.37 -72.28 -8.13
CA GLY A 11 -33.44 -72.99 -9.34
C GLY A 11 -34.78 -72.70 -10.05
N LEU A 12 -34.74 -72.15 -11.25
CA LEU A 12 -35.73 -72.18 -12.34
C LEU A 12 -37.10 -71.52 -12.22
N GLY A 13 -37.39 -70.66 -13.27
CA GLY A 13 -38.77 -70.41 -13.68
C GLY A 13 -38.91 -69.20 -14.61
N ALA A 14 -38.49 -69.32 -15.88
CA ALA A 14 -38.86 -68.40 -16.93
C ALA A 14 -40.35 -68.45 -17.26
N ARG A 15 -41.01 -67.27 -17.31
CA ARG A 15 -42.25 -67.10 -18.06
C ARG A 15 -42.26 -65.75 -18.77
N ILE A 16 -42.27 -65.83 -20.09
CA ILE A 16 -42.54 -64.77 -21.02
C ILE A 16 -44.01 -64.39 -20.94
N VAL A 17 -44.31 -63.11 -20.75
CA VAL A 17 -45.66 -62.56 -21.03
C VAL A 17 -45.47 -61.21 -21.77
N LYS A 18 -46.23 -61.11 -22.84
CA LYS A 18 -46.29 -60.10 -23.85
C LYS A 18 -46.62 -58.69 -23.32
N ALA A 19 -46.01 -57.67 -23.92
CA ALA A 19 -46.35 -56.26 -23.75
C ALA A 19 -47.72 -55.86 -24.26
N PRO A 20 -48.29 -54.79 -23.72
CA PRO A 20 -49.06 -53.88 -24.53
C PRO A 20 -48.41 -52.47 -24.55
N ARG A 21 -48.55 -51.86 -25.68
CA ARG A 21 -48.19 -50.48 -26.02
C ARG A 21 -48.87 -49.50 -25.04
N ALA A 22 -48.06 -48.65 -24.40
CA ALA A 22 -48.57 -47.49 -23.69
C ALA A 22 -47.68 -46.29 -23.98
N LEU A 23 -48.25 -45.36 -24.64
CA LEU A 23 -48.23 -43.92 -24.62
C LEU A 23 -46.95 -43.27 -24.00
N ALA A 24 -46.12 -42.70 -24.85
CA ALA A 24 -45.05 -41.80 -24.45
C ALA A 24 -45.65 -40.44 -24.02
N LEU A 25 -45.69 -40.14 -22.74
CA LEU A 25 -45.86 -38.80 -22.20
C LEU A 25 -44.48 -38.09 -22.21
N LEU A 26 -44.30 -37.14 -23.11
CA LEU A 26 -43.22 -36.17 -23.08
C LEU A 26 -43.45 -35.22 -21.87
N LEU A 27 -42.77 -35.43 -20.77
CA LEU A 27 -42.63 -34.43 -19.71
C LEU A 27 -41.58 -33.43 -20.21
N ALA A 28 -41.97 -32.31 -20.74
CA ALA A 28 -41.10 -31.15 -20.96
C ALA A 28 -40.84 -30.51 -19.58
N THR A 29 -39.69 -30.80 -18.98
CA THR A 29 -39.17 -30.02 -17.85
C THR A 29 -38.73 -28.67 -18.33
N VAL A 30 -39.57 -27.65 -18.15
CA VAL A 30 -39.18 -26.24 -18.26
C VAL A 30 -38.25 -25.93 -17.09
N ILE A 31 -36.94 -25.94 -17.34
CA ILE A 31 -35.97 -25.37 -16.43
C ILE A 31 -36.17 -23.85 -16.51
N ALA A 32 -36.90 -23.28 -15.56
CA ALA A 32 -36.95 -21.86 -15.35
C ALA A 32 -35.55 -21.44 -14.87
N ALA A 33 -34.73 -20.89 -15.79
CA ALA A 33 -33.52 -20.20 -15.45
C ALA A 33 -33.92 -18.91 -14.69
N THR A 34 -33.92 -19.00 -13.36
CA THR A 34 -33.94 -17.79 -12.53
C THR A 34 -32.63 -17.05 -12.77
N PRO A 35 -32.67 -15.78 -13.24
CA PRO A 35 -31.44 -15.01 -13.27
C PRO A 35 -30.94 -14.87 -11.84
N LEU A 36 -29.72 -15.37 -11.56
CA LEU A 36 -28.97 -14.99 -10.36
C LEU A 36 -28.68 -13.49 -10.54
N THR A 37 -29.52 -12.64 -9.98
CA THR A 37 -29.18 -11.26 -9.73
C THR A 37 -28.11 -11.27 -8.64
N PHE A 38 -26.86 -11.14 -9.03
CA PHE A 38 -25.83 -10.71 -8.11
C PHE A 38 -26.31 -9.37 -7.56
N ALA A 39 -26.65 -9.34 -6.26
CA ALA A 39 -26.86 -8.09 -5.57
C ALA A 39 -25.53 -7.32 -5.65
N GLN A 40 -25.51 -6.26 -6.44
CA GLN A 40 -24.43 -5.30 -6.36
C GLN A 40 -24.41 -4.81 -4.92
N PRO A 41 -23.21 -4.78 -4.25
CA PRO A 41 -23.13 -4.16 -2.94
C PRO A 41 -23.68 -2.74 -3.10
N ALA A 42 -24.64 -2.39 -2.26
CA ALA A 42 -25.20 -1.05 -2.25
C ALA A 42 -24.04 -0.09 -1.99
N ALA A 43 -23.72 0.75 -2.97
CA ALA A 43 -22.76 1.82 -2.76
C ALA A 43 -23.20 2.58 -1.51
N ALA A 44 -22.39 2.57 -0.47
CA ALA A 44 -22.73 3.27 0.76
C ALA A 44 -22.83 4.76 0.41
N ALA A 45 -23.95 5.36 0.73
CA ALA A 45 -24.20 6.75 0.43
C ALA A 45 -23.13 7.62 1.10
N VAL A 46 -22.28 8.25 0.30
CA VAL A 46 -21.42 9.34 0.78
C VAL A 46 -22.31 10.55 0.89
N PHE A 47 -22.47 11.03 2.11
CA PHE A 47 -23.30 12.19 2.37
C PHE A 47 -22.64 13.46 1.80
N PRO A 48 -23.42 14.46 1.34
CA PRO A 48 -22.86 15.68 0.81
C PRO A 48 -22.03 16.40 1.88
N ASP A 49 -20.91 17.00 1.45
CA ASP A 49 -20.06 17.80 2.34
C ASP A 49 -20.84 18.98 2.92
N ASP A 50 -20.83 19.12 4.23
CA ASP A 50 -21.27 20.35 4.90
C ASP A 50 -20.05 21.28 5.07
N PRO A 51 -19.94 22.36 4.28
CA PRO A 51 -18.81 23.28 4.38
C PRO A 51 -18.80 24.08 5.69
N ALA A 52 -19.87 24.05 6.48
CA ALA A 52 -19.94 24.68 7.78
C ALA A 52 -19.38 23.79 8.91
N ASP A 53 -19.14 22.49 8.63
CA ASP A 53 -18.54 21.60 9.60
C ASP A 53 -17.06 21.93 9.82
N PRO A 54 -16.63 22.24 11.07
CA PRO A 54 -15.24 22.61 11.36
C PRO A 54 -14.25 21.47 11.07
N VAL A 55 -14.66 20.20 11.12
CA VAL A 55 -13.82 19.05 10.76
C VAL A 55 -13.54 19.09 9.27
N ARG A 56 -14.59 19.26 8.44
CA ARG A 56 -14.48 19.37 6.97
C ARG A 56 -13.63 20.56 6.55
N ALA A 57 -13.77 21.69 7.23
CA ALA A 57 -12.99 22.90 6.97
C ALA A 57 -11.50 22.73 7.32
N ALA A 58 -11.16 21.86 8.25
CA ALA A 58 -9.78 21.58 8.65
C ALA A 58 -9.08 20.52 7.79
N GLU A 59 -9.77 19.83 6.89
CA GLU A 59 -9.23 18.82 5.97
C GLU A 59 -8.53 19.48 4.76
N TYR A 60 -7.55 20.35 5.01
CA TYR A 60 -6.89 21.17 4.00
C TYR A 60 -6.22 20.37 2.88
N TRP A 61 -5.82 19.11 3.15
CA TRP A 61 -5.17 18.23 2.17
C TRP A 61 -6.10 17.85 1.01
N LEU A 62 -7.42 17.83 1.24
CA LEU A 62 -8.39 17.50 0.19
C LEU A 62 -8.37 18.55 -0.93
N ASP A 63 -8.27 19.82 -0.58
CA ASP A 63 -8.19 20.92 -1.55
C ASP A 63 -6.77 21.09 -2.08
N SER A 64 -5.77 21.08 -1.20
CA SER A 64 -4.38 21.30 -1.59
C SER A 64 -3.82 20.24 -2.54
N LEU A 65 -4.36 19.01 -2.52
CA LEU A 65 -3.98 17.92 -3.42
C LEU A 65 -4.95 17.72 -4.60
N GLY A 66 -5.96 18.57 -4.75
CA GLY A 66 -6.96 18.43 -5.81
C GLY A 66 -7.90 17.22 -5.64
N VAL A 67 -8.04 16.67 -4.43
CA VAL A 67 -8.90 15.50 -4.16
C VAL A 67 -10.36 15.83 -4.43
N ARG A 68 -10.86 17.00 -4.01
CA ARG A 68 -12.25 17.41 -4.26
C ARG A 68 -12.53 17.58 -5.76
N ALA A 69 -11.54 18.00 -6.55
CA ALA A 69 -11.65 18.02 -8.02
C ALA A 69 -11.67 16.60 -8.60
N ALA A 70 -10.84 15.69 -8.10
CA ALA A 70 -10.83 14.28 -8.48
C ALA A 70 -12.17 13.59 -8.22
N TRP A 71 -12.90 13.97 -7.17
CA TRP A 71 -14.23 13.44 -6.84
C TRP A 71 -15.32 13.77 -7.87
N GLN A 72 -15.08 14.68 -8.80
CA GLN A 72 -15.97 14.87 -9.94
C GLN A 72 -15.95 13.68 -10.90
N THR A 73 -14.89 12.87 -10.87
CA THR A 73 -14.73 11.66 -11.68
C THR A 73 -15.01 10.40 -10.87
N THR A 74 -14.40 10.27 -9.70
CA THR A 74 -14.56 9.08 -8.84
C THR A 74 -14.24 9.42 -7.37
N ARG A 75 -14.80 8.63 -6.45
CA ARG A 75 -14.50 8.64 -5.01
C ARG A 75 -13.85 7.33 -4.54
N GLY A 76 -13.31 6.52 -5.47
CA GLY A 76 -12.59 5.28 -5.17
C GLY A 76 -13.46 4.02 -5.17
N ALA A 77 -14.68 4.08 -5.69
CA ALA A 77 -15.57 2.92 -5.78
C ALA A 77 -14.90 1.73 -6.49
N GLY A 78 -15.14 0.53 -5.98
CA GLY A 78 -14.59 -0.72 -6.50
C GLY A 78 -13.13 -0.99 -6.10
N GLN A 79 -12.54 -0.15 -5.26
CA GLN A 79 -11.19 -0.36 -4.73
C GLN A 79 -11.22 -0.76 -3.26
N THR A 80 -10.23 -1.56 -2.85
CA THR A 80 -10.07 -2.04 -1.48
C THR A 80 -8.68 -1.67 -0.96
N ILE A 81 -8.64 -0.91 0.14
CA ILE A 81 -7.40 -0.46 0.78
C ILE A 81 -7.21 -1.26 2.07
N ALA A 82 -6.17 -2.08 2.15
CA ALA A 82 -5.79 -2.72 3.40
C ALA A 82 -4.96 -1.76 4.26
N ILE A 83 -5.43 -1.48 5.45
CA ILE A 83 -4.71 -0.74 6.48
C ILE A 83 -4.04 -1.75 7.41
N ILE A 84 -2.75 -1.96 7.19
CA ILE A 84 -1.92 -2.85 8.02
C ILE A 84 -1.27 -1.98 9.10
N ASP A 85 -1.91 -1.94 10.27
CA ASP A 85 -1.57 -1.03 11.36
C ASP A 85 -2.11 -1.58 12.70
N THR A 86 -2.38 -0.76 13.70
CA THR A 86 -2.91 -1.20 15.01
C THR A 86 -4.37 -1.71 14.97
N GLY A 87 -5.04 -1.64 13.83
CA GLY A 87 -6.45 -1.98 13.65
C GLY A 87 -7.35 -0.73 13.60
N ILE A 88 -8.55 -0.89 13.04
CA ILE A 88 -9.54 0.19 12.87
C ILE A 88 -10.67 0.01 13.88
N GLY A 89 -10.91 1.00 14.72
CA GLY A 89 -11.99 0.97 15.71
C GLY A 89 -13.38 0.74 15.09
N SER A 90 -14.23 -0.01 15.78
CA SER A 90 -15.59 -0.32 15.31
C SER A 90 -16.64 0.75 15.72
N GLY A 91 -16.29 1.64 16.66
CA GLY A 91 -17.23 2.63 17.24
C GLY A 91 -17.53 3.85 16.39
N PRO A 92 -16.54 4.45 15.70
CA PRO A 92 -16.75 5.72 15.01
C PRO A 92 -17.73 5.61 13.84
N PRO A 93 -18.68 6.57 13.71
CA PRO A 93 -19.63 6.60 12.60
C PRO A 93 -18.96 6.78 11.23
N GLU A 94 -17.79 7.39 11.16
CA GLU A 94 -16.99 7.59 9.95
C GLU A 94 -16.55 6.28 9.28
N PHE A 95 -16.49 5.19 10.05
CA PHE A 95 -16.16 3.86 9.53
C PHE A 95 -17.37 2.98 9.26
N GLN A 96 -18.59 3.48 9.48
CA GLN A 96 -19.80 2.71 9.22
C GLN A 96 -19.92 2.34 7.73
N GLY A 97 -19.95 1.04 7.44
CA GLY A 97 -19.97 0.52 6.07
C GLY A 97 -18.68 0.72 5.27
N ALA A 98 -17.65 1.36 5.84
CA ALA A 98 -16.36 1.52 5.16
C ALA A 98 -15.47 0.28 5.28
N VAL A 99 -15.50 -0.42 6.43
CA VAL A 99 -14.66 -1.59 6.67
C VAL A 99 -15.40 -2.86 6.24
N ALA A 100 -14.94 -3.48 5.16
CA ALA A 100 -15.52 -4.69 4.56
C ALA A 100 -15.06 -5.97 5.25
N GLY A 101 -13.88 -5.96 5.88
CA GLY A 101 -13.31 -7.12 6.55
C GLY A 101 -12.10 -6.77 7.41
N GLY A 102 -11.55 -7.78 8.06
CA GLY A 102 -10.33 -7.57 8.84
C GLY A 102 -9.82 -8.84 9.51
N THR A 103 -8.62 -8.74 10.08
CA THR A 103 -7.98 -9.81 10.84
C THR A 103 -7.00 -9.25 11.87
N ASP A 104 -6.63 -10.05 12.84
CA ASP A 104 -5.51 -9.80 13.74
C ASP A 104 -4.38 -10.78 13.44
N VAL A 105 -3.18 -10.25 13.17
CA VAL A 105 -1.97 -11.05 12.97
C VAL A 105 -1.01 -10.96 14.15
N SER A 106 -1.35 -10.16 15.18
CA SER A 106 -0.53 -9.97 16.37
C SER A 106 -0.71 -11.07 17.42
N GLY A 107 -1.85 -11.77 17.38
CA GLY A 107 -2.28 -12.77 18.37
C GLY A 107 -2.81 -12.18 19.68
N ILE A 108 -3.07 -10.84 19.71
CA ILE A 108 -3.60 -10.15 20.91
C ILE A 108 -4.85 -9.31 20.62
N GLY A 109 -5.24 -9.18 19.35
CA GLY A 109 -6.41 -8.42 18.91
C GLY A 109 -7.66 -9.27 18.72
N SER A 110 -8.68 -8.65 18.12
CA SER A 110 -9.91 -9.35 17.71
C SER A 110 -9.76 -9.99 16.34
N SER A 111 -10.45 -11.09 16.10
CA SER A 111 -10.38 -11.84 14.84
C SER A 111 -10.80 -11.05 13.60
N ASP A 112 -11.48 -9.93 13.77
CA ASP A 112 -11.92 -9.00 12.72
C ASP A 112 -11.03 -7.76 12.59
N GLY A 113 -9.94 -7.67 13.38
CA GLY A 113 -9.03 -6.52 13.39
C GLY A 113 -9.67 -5.21 13.88
N ARG A 114 -10.88 -5.26 14.46
CA ARG A 114 -11.66 -4.08 14.84
C ARG A 114 -11.51 -3.67 16.31
N THR A 115 -10.67 -4.38 17.04
CA THR A 115 -10.21 -3.98 18.38
C THR A 115 -8.76 -3.55 18.27
N PRO A 116 -8.48 -2.22 18.21
CA PRO A 116 -7.12 -1.73 18.06
C PRO A 116 -6.17 -2.24 19.13
N VAL A 117 -4.97 -2.62 18.72
CA VAL A 117 -3.94 -3.22 19.58
C VAL A 117 -2.73 -2.29 19.72
N GLY A 118 -1.99 -2.43 20.81
CA GLY A 118 -0.76 -1.68 21.09
C GLY A 118 -0.78 -0.98 22.44
N VAL A 119 0.41 -0.78 23.01
CA VAL A 119 0.62 -0.11 24.30
C VAL A 119 0.85 1.40 24.15
N VAL A 120 1.35 1.83 23.01
CA VAL A 120 1.58 3.23 22.66
C VAL A 120 0.73 3.53 21.46
N ASP A 121 -0.36 4.26 21.67
CA ASP A 121 -1.23 4.76 20.62
C ASP A 121 -1.93 3.69 19.76
N SER A 122 -2.75 2.86 20.41
CA SER A 122 -3.61 1.89 19.72
C SER A 122 -4.59 2.52 18.72
N ASN A 123 -4.82 3.85 18.77
CA ASN A 123 -5.69 4.56 17.82
C ASN A 123 -5.05 4.81 16.45
N HIS A 124 -3.75 4.58 16.30
CA HIS A 124 -2.99 4.97 15.10
C HIS A 124 -3.60 4.39 13.82
N GLY A 125 -3.97 3.11 13.78
CA GLY A 125 -4.61 2.50 12.61
C GLY A 125 -5.97 3.13 12.27
N SER A 126 -6.73 3.60 13.27
CA SER A 126 -7.97 4.35 13.04
C SER A 126 -7.69 5.74 12.44
N TRP A 127 -6.65 6.45 12.91
CA TRP A 127 -6.25 7.74 12.33
C TRP A 127 -5.80 7.59 10.88
N VAL A 128 -5.00 6.56 10.60
CA VAL A 128 -4.54 6.21 9.25
C VAL A 128 -5.72 5.87 8.33
N ALA A 129 -6.63 5.02 8.78
CA ALA A 129 -7.82 4.63 8.02
C ALA A 129 -8.72 5.84 7.70
N SER A 130 -8.83 6.79 8.63
CA SER A 130 -9.68 7.97 8.44
C SER A 130 -9.18 8.86 7.30
N LEU A 131 -7.87 9.01 7.13
CA LEU A 131 -7.28 9.75 6.00
C LEU A 131 -7.49 9.03 4.66
N ALA A 132 -7.43 7.70 4.65
CA ALA A 132 -7.61 6.92 3.44
C ALA A 132 -9.06 6.94 2.93
N ALA A 133 -10.04 6.55 3.78
CA ALA A 133 -11.39 6.26 3.29
C ALA A 133 -12.51 6.42 4.36
N ALA A 134 -12.38 7.31 5.34
CA ALA A 134 -13.52 7.67 6.20
C ALA A 134 -14.69 8.21 5.37
N ARG A 135 -15.92 7.90 5.77
CA ARG A 135 -17.14 8.25 5.02
C ARG A 135 -17.91 9.45 5.58
N GLY A 136 -17.39 10.06 6.64
CA GLY A 136 -18.13 11.08 7.38
C GLY A 136 -19.26 10.47 8.21
N THR A 137 -20.14 11.34 8.72
CA THR A 137 -21.33 10.93 9.45
C THR A 137 -22.58 11.05 8.59
N ALA A 138 -23.67 10.43 9.02
CA ALA A 138 -24.94 10.47 8.31
C ALA A 138 -25.50 11.88 8.04
N ASN A 139 -25.03 12.87 8.77
CA ASN A 139 -25.45 14.28 8.60
C ASN A 139 -24.52 15.07 7.66
N GLY A 140 -23.54 14.43 7.00
CA GLY A 140 -22.58 15.12 6.14
C GLY A 140 -21.45 15.81 6.88
N THR A 141 -21.34 15.60 8.19
CA THR A 141 -20.29 16.14 9.06
C THR A 141 -19.22 15.06 9.37
N GLY A 142 -18.27 15.38 10.22
CA GLY A 142 -17.19 14.48 10.59
C GLY A 142 -16.15 14.30 9.49
N MET A 143 -15.16 13.48 9.71
CA MET A 143 -14.01 13.33 8.82
C MET A 143 -14.33 12.53 7.55
N VAL A 144 -13.84 12.99 6.38
CA VAL A 144 -13.89 12.25 5.12
C VAL A 144 -12.49 11.94 4.61
N GLY A 145 -12.27 10.69 4.24
CA GLY A 145 -11.01 10.26 3.64
C GLY A 145 -10.90 10.64 2.16
N VAL A 146 -9.70 10.43 1.61
CA VAL A 146 -9.40 10.73 0.20
C VAL A 146 -10.25 9.91 -0.77
N ALA A 147 -10.48 8.62 -0.46
CA ALA A 147 -11.26 7.70 -1.29
C ALA A 147 -12.48 7.14 -0.50
N PRO A 148 -13.50 7.98 -0.20
CA PRO A 148 -14.55 7.60 0.74
C PRO A 148 -15.51 6.50 0.23
N GLU A 149 -15.47 6.14 -1.04
CA GLU A 149 -16.22 5.02 -1.62
C GLU A 149 -15.35 3.74 -1.75
N ALA A 150 -14.06 3.80 -1.43
CA ALA A 150 -13.25 2.60 -1.31
C ALA A 150 -13.64 1.80 -0.06
N GLU A 151 -13.41 0.49 -0.13
CA GLU A 151 -13.53 -0.40 1.02
C GLU A 151 -12.22 -0.44 1.81
N LEU A 152 -12.31 -0.64 3.11
CA LEU A 152 -11.17 -0.82 3.99
C LEU A 152 -11.08 -2.27 4.48
N LEU A 153 -9.87 -2.82 4.54
CA LEU A 153 -9.56 -4.01 5.32
C LEU A 153 -8.75 -3.59 6.56
N SER A 154 -9.20 -4.02 7.73
CA SER A 154 -8.55 -3.73 9.01
C SER A 154 -7.61 -4.88 9.39
N VAL A 155 -6.29 -4.67 9.35
CA VAL A 155 -5.32 -5.71 9.71
C VAL A 155 -4.50 -5.25 10.90
N SER A 156 -4.72 -5.87 12.07
CA SER A 156 -4.08 -5.46 13.31
C SER A 156 -2.68 -6.07 13.45
N LEU A 157 -1.68 -5.18 13.56
CA LEU A 157 -0.30 -5.46 13.95
C LEU A 157 -0.08 -5.08 15.42
N GLY A 158 0.57 -5.93 16.18
CA GLY A 158 1.05 -5.60 17.52
C GLY A 158 2.47 -5.05 17.47
N PHE A 159 2.61 -3.75 17.70
CA PHE A 159 3.93 -3.13 17.83
C PHE A 159 4.49 -3.35 19.25
N GLY A 160 5.73 -3.85 19.35
CA GLY A 160 6.42 -4.06 20.61
C GLY A 160 6.27 -5.47 21.22
N SER A 161 6.65 -5.60 22.50
CA SER A 161 6.81 -6.90 23.16
C SER A 161 5.51 -7.59 23.61
N SER A 162 4.36 -6.97 23.45
CA SER A 162 3.07 -7.53 23.86
C SER A 162 2.47 -8.52 22.84
N ALA A 163 2.86 -8.43 21.57
CA ALA A 163 2.41 -9.35 20.53
C ALA A 163 2.94 -10.77 20.77
N THR A 164 2.14 -11.78 20.49
CA THR A 164 2.53 -13.19 20.61
C THR A 164 3.19 -13.73 19.35
N VAL A 165 3.01 -13.05 18.22
CA VAL A 165 3.62 -13.38 16.93
C VAL A 165 4.78 -12.42 16.64
N PRO A 166 5.95 -12.91 16.19
CA PRO A 166 7.08 -12.04 15.82
C PRO A 166 6.69 -11.00 14.77
N PHE A 167 7.17 -9.77 14.90
CA PHE A 167 6.78 -8.66 14.02
C PHE A 167 7.02 -8.95 12.53
N VAL A 168 8.13 -9.61 12.20
CA VAL A 168 8.45 -10.01 10.82
C VAL A 168 7.38 -10.94 10.23
N GLU A 169 6.93 -11.92 11.01
CA GLU A 169 5.87 -12.85 10.61
C GLU A 169 4.51 -12.14 10.52
N GLN A 170 4.22 -11.22 11.44
CA GLN A 170 2.98 -10.43 11.38
C GLN A 170 2.87 -9.68 10.06
N VAL A 171 3.93 -8.96 9.64
CA VAL A 171 3.94 -8.19 8.40
C VAL A 171 3.75 -9.10 7.18
N ALA A 172 4.49 -10.22 7.10
CA ALA A 172 4.35 -11.16 5.99
C ALA A 172 2.94 -11.76 5.90
N ASN A 173 2.37 -12.15 7.05
CA ASN A 173 1.01 -12.70 7.12
C ASN A 173 -0.04 -11.65 6.77
N ALA A 174 0.14 -10.40 7.25
CA ALA A 174 -0.76 -9.28 6.96
C ALA A 174 -0.85 -8.98 5.47
N ILE A 175 0.30 -8.92 4.78
CA ILE A 175 0.36 -8.68 3.34
C ILE A 175 -0.35 -9.79 2.57
N ARG A 176 -0.02 -11.07 2.84
CA ARG A 176 -0.66 -12.21 2.18
C ARG A 176 -2.17 -12.23 2.41
N TRP A 177 -2.58 -12.06 3.66
CA TRP A 177 -4.00 -12.02 4.02
C TRP A 177 -4.72 -10.90 3.27
N SER A 178 -4.14 -9.71 3.18
CA SER A 178 -4.73 -8.56 2.48
C SER A 178 -4.94 -8.85 1.00
N VAL A 179 -3.94 -9.44 0.33
CA VAL A 179 -4.02 -9.86 -1.08
C VAL A 179 -5.14 -10.90 -1.26
N ASP A 180 -5.16 -11.95 -0.43
CA ASP A 180 -6.16 -13.03 -0.48
C ASP A 180 -7.60 -12.54 -0.24
N HIS A 181 -7.76 -11.36 0.40
CA HIS A 181 -9.06 -10.73 0.66
C HIS A 181 -9.36 -9.56 -0.27
N GLY A 182 -8.65 -9.48 -1.41
CA GLY A 182 -8.98 -8.57 -2.50
C GLY A 182 -8.47 -7.14 -2.33
N ALA A 183 -7.48 -6.91 -1.48
CA ALA A 183 -6.82 -5.60 -1.43
C ALA A 183 -6.22 -5.26 -2.80
N THR A 184 -6.55 -4.09 -3.34
CA THR A 184 -5.93 -3.52 -4.54
C THR A 184 -4.83 -2.52 -4.16
N ILE A 185 -4.88 -2.02 -2.93
CA ILE A 185 -3.88 -1.15 -2.33
C ILE A 185 -3.59 -1.65 -0.90
N ILE A 186 -2.32 -1.68 -0.52
CA ILE A 186 -1.87 -1.91 0.86
C ILE A 186 -1.20 -0.64 1.37
N ASN A 187 -1.60 -0.17 2.55
CA ASN A 187 -0.96 0.93 3.25
C ASN A 187 -0.18 0.43 4.47
N LEU A 188 1.10 0.78 4.53
CA LEU A 188 2.02 0.49 5.64
C LEU A 188 2.50 1.80 6.26
N SER A 189 1.84 2.23 7.34
CA SER A 189 2.16 3.48 8.03
C SER A 189 3.20 3.29 9.14
N PHE A 190 4.17 2.43 8.92
CA PHE A 190 5.28 2.18 9.84
C PHE A 190 6.61 2.05 9.10
N THR A 191 7.71 2.16 9.83
CA THR A 191 9.07 1.93 9.34
C THR A 191 9.92 1.29 10.44
N THR A 192 10.93 0.55 10.03
CA THR A 192 12.03 0.15 10.91
C THR A 192 13.16 1.18 10.79
N ASN A 193 14.11 1.17 11.71
CA ASN A 193 15.30 2.03 11.63
C ASN A 193 16.46 1.36 10.89
N THR A 194 16.18 0.27 10.12
CA THR A 194 17.17 -0.49 9.35
C THR A 194 16.90 -0.35 7.86
N LEU A 195 17.97 -0.32 7.05
CA LEU A 195 17.85 -0.31 5.59
C LEU A 195 17.49 -1.70 5.05
N ALA A 196 18.04 -2.75 5.69
CA ALA A 196 17.79 -4.13 5.32
C ALA A 196 16.48 -4.63 5.97
N TRP A 197 15.83 -5.54 5.28
CA TRP A 197 14.65 -6.26 5.75
C TRP A 197 14.91 -7.76 5.84
N ASP A 198 14.05 -8.44 6.59
CA ASP A 198 14.11 -9.89 6.74
C ASP A 198 13.71 -10.61 5.43
N PRO A 199 14.42 -11.68 5.01
CA PRO A 199 14.09 -12.47 3.82
C PRO A 199 12.65 -13.00 3.77
N LEU A 200 11.99 -13.17 4.90
CA LEU A 200 10.59 -13.59 4.95
C LEU A 200 9.66 -12.57 4.26
N TRP A 201 10.04 -11.30 4.24
CA TRP A 201 9.27 -10.25 3.55
C TRP A 201 9.40 -10.34 2.03
N ASP A 202 10.50 -10.85 1.48
CA ASP A 202 10.70 -10.96 0.03
C ASP A 202 9.48 -11.62 -0.63
N SER A 203 9.13 -12.83 -0.20
CA SER A 203 8.04 -13.59 -0.78
C SER A 203 6.64 -13.02 -0.48
N ALA A 204 6.48 -12.22 0.58
CA ALA A 204 5.21 -11.57 0.88
C ALA A 204 4.99 -10.33 0.00
N PHE A 205 6.03 -9.52 -0.21
CA PHE A 205 5.97 -8.36 -1.10
C PHE A 205 5.90 -8.77 -2.57
N GLU A 206 6.68 -9.79 -3.01
CA GLU A 206 6.52 -10.36 -4.35
C GLU A 206 5.10 -10.84 -4.58
N TYR A 207 4.50 -11.54 -3.61
CA TYR A 207 3.11 -11.99 -3.70
C TYR A 207 2.14 -10.82 -3.91
N ALA A 208 2.33 -9.68 -3.25
CA ALA A 208 1.52 -8.50 -3.48
C ALA A 208 1.72 -7.92 -4.90
N PHE A 209 2.97 -7.82 -5.36
CA PHE A 209 3.28 -7.29 -6.69
C PHE A 209 2.79 -8.22 -7.82
N ASP A 210 2.95 -9.53 -7.67
CA ASP A 210 2.46 -10.54 -8.62
C ASP A 210 0.93 -10.56 -8.74
N ASN A 211 0.23 -10.10 -7.69
CA ASN A 211 -1.22 -9.95 -7.69
C ASN A 211 -1.68 -8.50 -7.97
N ASP A 212 -0.82 -7.70 -8.57
CA ASP A 212 -1.13 -6.33 -9.01
C ASP A 212 -1.59 -5.40 -7.87
N VAL A 213 -1.00 -5.51 -6.67
CA VAL A 213 -1.34 -4.67 -5.51
C VAL A 213 -0.35 -3.52 -5.35
N VAL A 214 -0.85 -2.29 -5.26
CA VAL A 214 -0.04 -1.11 -4.96
C VAL A 214 0.31 -1.11 -3.48
N VAL A 215 1.59 -1.12 -3.14
CA VAL A 215 2.05 -1.04 -1.74
C VAL A 215 2.59 0.36 -1.46
N VAL A 216 1.93 1.10 -0.57
CA VAL A 216 2.28 2.46 -0.17
C VAL A 216 2.87 2.45 1.24
N VAL A 217 4.01 3.09 1.43
CA VAL A 217 4.79 3.01 2.66
C VAL A 217 5.21 4.39 3.15
N ALA A 218 5.07 4.63 4.45
CA ALA A 218 5.56 5.84 5.10
C ALA A 218 7.10 5.89 5.15
N ALA A 219 7.70 7.05 4.82
CA ALA A 219 9.15 7.22 4.85
C ALA A 219 9.74 7.18 6.27
N GLY A 220 8.97 7.55 7.30
CA GLY A 220 9.41 7.69 8.69
C GLY A 220 9.56 9.14 9.13
N ASN A 221 9.71 9.36 10.43
CA ASN A 221 9.64 10.68 11.07
C ASN A 221 10.90 10.97 11.89
N ARG A 222 11.58 12.08 11.64
CA ARG A 222 12.73 12.51 12.44
C ARG A 222 12.34 12.76 13.88
N GLY A 223 11.16 13.30 14.12
CA GLY A 223 10.62 13.52 15.48
C GLY A 223 10.47 12.25 16.31
N SER A 224 10.34 11.09 15.65
CA SER A 224 10.30 9.76 16.30
C SER A 224 11.64 9.03 16.26
N GLY A 225 12.74 9.73 15.88
CA GLY A 225 14.09 9.15 15.83
C GLY A 225 14.47 8.46 14.52
N THR A 226 13.62 8.49 13.49
CA THR A 226 13.95 7.96 12.15
C THR A 226 14.76 8.99 11.38
N THR A 227 16.08 8.82 11.30
CA THR A 227 16.99 9.79 10.64
C THR A 227 17.10 9.62 9.13
N ARG A 228 16.66 8.48 8.60
CA ARG A 228 16.64 8.11 7.19
C ARG A 228 15.56 7.07 6.91
N VAL A 229 15.14 6.96 5.67
CA VAL A 229 14.18 5.92 5.24
C VAL A 229 14.70 4.53 5.62
N GLY A 230 13.85 3.72 6.23
CA GLY A 230 14.10 2.33 6.62
C GLY A 230 13.09 1.37 6.02
N ALA A 231 13.35 0.07 6.16
CA ALA A 231 12.41 -0.96 5.67
C ALA A 231 11.04 -0.85 6.39
N PRO A 232 9.92 -1.11 5.70
CA PRO A 232 9.79 -1.63 4.35
C PRO A 232 9.89 -0.58 3.22
N ALA A 233 10.06 0.71 3.52
CA ALA A 233 10.13 1.78 2.53
C ALA A 233 11.43 1.74 1.67
N THR A 234 12.35 0.83 1.95
CA THR A 234 13.55 0.55 1.14
C THR A 234 13.38 -0.62 0.19
N ILE A 235 12.25 -1.34 0.24
CA ILE A 235 11.97 -2.48 -0.63
C ILE A 235 11.68 -1.95 -2.04
N PRO A 236 12.39 -2.42 -3.09
CA PRO A 236 12.08 -2.04 -4.46
C PRO A 236 10.65 -2.41 -4.85
N GLY A 237 9.97 -1.53 -5.55
CA GLY A 237 8.59 -1.72 -6.00
C GLY A 237 7.53 -1.06 -5.11
N VAL A 238 7.84 -0.70 -3.85
CA VAL A 238 6.91 0.04 -3.00
C VAL A 238 6.92 1.53 -3.32
N LEU A 239 5.77 2.20 -3.18
CA LEU A 239 5.69 3.66 -3.28
C LEU A 239 5.94 4.29 -1.91
N THR A 240 7.14 4.79 -1.68
CA THR A 240 7.51 5.45 -0.44
C THR A 240 7.06 6.90 -0.44
N VAL A 241 6.42 7.33 0.64
CA VAL A 241 5.81 8.65 0.78
C VAL A 241 6.51 9.48 1.85
N ALA A 242 7.09 10.61 1.45
CA ALA A 242 7.62 11.63 2.36
C ALA A 242 6.52 12.62 2.81
N GLY A 243 6.84 13.42 3.81
CA GLY A 243 5.92 14.37 4.41
C GLY A 243 6.28 15.83 4.12
N VAL A 244 5.26 16.65 3.86
CA VAL A 244 5.37 18.10 3.74
C VAL A 244 4.45 18.81 4.77
N ASP A 245 4.82 20.04 5.11
CA ASP A 245 3.98 20.95 5.88
C ASP A 245 2.82 21.51 5.01
N PRO A 246 1.85 22.26 5.58
CA PRO A 246 0.77 22.85 4.80
C PRO A 246 1.20 23.86 3.73
N GLN A 247 2.44 24.36 3.76
CA GLN A 247 3.02 25.28 2.79
C GLN A 247 3.79 24.54 1.67
N GLY A 248 3.89 23.19 1.75
CA GLY A 248 4.58 22.35 0.78
C GLY A 248 6.10 22.25 1.00
N ASN A 249 6.62 22.70 2.15
CA ASN A 249 8.02 22.46 2.51
C ASN A 249 8.17 21.06 3.12
N ALA A 250 9.32 20.42 2.92
CA ALA A 250 9.63 19.15 3.58
C ALA A 250 9.53 19.28 5.11
N SER A 251 8.69 18.45 5.72
CA SER A 251 8.53 18.48 7.17
C SER A 251 9.82 18.13 7.88
N VAL A 252 10.19 18.95 8.86
CA VAL A 252 11.41 18.73 9.65
C VAL A 252 11.22 17.60 10.66
N GLN A 253 10.04 17.47 11.25
CA GLN A 253 9.74 16.49 12.30
C GLN A 253 8.95 15.30 11.78
N ALA A 254 7.94 15.57 10.95
CA ALA A 254 6.99 14.59 10.44
C ALA A 254 7.39 14.03 9.06
N SER A 255 8.67 13.96 8.77
CA SER A 255 9.26 13.29 7.61
C SER A 255 10.71 12.90 7.88
N THR A 256 11.29 12.15 6.95
CA THR A 256 12.73 11.85 6.90
C THR A 256 13.22 11.99 5.46
N GLN A 257 14.45 11.54 5.18
CA GLN A 257 15.07 11.63 3.86
C GLN A 257 15.53 10.26 3.38
N GLY A 258 15.54 10.05 2.05
CA GLY A 258 16.06 8.84 1.44
C GLY A 258 15.88 8.76 -0.06
N TYR A 259 16.66 7.90 -0.68
CA TYR A 259 16.67 7.71 -2.15
C TYR A 259 15.43 6.99 -2.68
N THR A 260 14.69 6.30 -1.81
CA THR A 260 13.51 5.50 -2.19
C THR A 260 12.21 6.28 -2.11
N ILE A 261 12.25 7.56 -1.76
CA ILE A 261 11.07 8.41 -1.75
C ILE A 261 10.58 8.60 -3.19
N GLY A 262 9.35 8.15 -3.47
CA GLY A 262 8.71 8.32 -4.78
C GLY A 262 7.98 9.65 -4.91
N VAL A 263 7.15 9.98 -3.91
CA VAL A 263 6.35 11.21 -3.86
C VAL A 263 6.27 11.74 -2.43
N SER A 264 5.71 12.93 -2.26
CA SER A 264 5.39 13.51 -0.96
C SER A 264 3.93 13.92 -0.84
N ALA A 265 3.43 13.97 0.39
CA ALA A 265 2.08 14.41 0.72
C ALA A 265 2.06 15.14 2.08
N PRO A 266 0.99 15.87 2.41
CA PRO A 266 0.82 16.49 3.73
C PRO A 266 1.03 15.51 4.88
N SER A 267 1.83 15.92 5.85
CA SER A 267 2.17 15.14 7.04
C SER A 267 2.05 15.90 8.35
N GLU A 268 1.65 17.17 8.31
CA GLU A 268 1.49 18.01 9.51
C GLU A 268 0.08 18.54 9.63
N ASN A 269 -0.35 18.76 10.87
CA ASN A 269 -1.68 19.28 11.19
C ASN A 269 -2.83 18.42 10.59
N LEU A 270 -2.62 17.13 10.47
CA LEU A 270 -3.64 16.21 9.97
C LEU A 270 -4.66 15.89 11.06
N LEU A 271 -5.88 15.58 10.66
CA LEU A 271 -6.89 15.05 11.56
C LEU A 271 -6.92 13.53 11.53
N GLY A 272 -7.43 12.92 12.59
CA GLY A 272 -7.65 11.49 12.70
C GLY A 272 -8.81 11.16 13.61
N VAL A 273 -9.59 10.15 13.26
CA VAL A 273 -10.69 9.62 14.07
C VAL A 273 -10.14 8.51 14.96
N SER A 274 -10.16 8.71 16.28
CA SER A 274 -9.78 7.69 17.26
C SER A 274 -10.85 6.61 17.37
N ALA A 275 -10.47 5.42 17.84
CA ALA A 275 -11.38 4.28 18.00
C ALA A 275 -12.62 4.57 18.90
N ASP A 276 -12.53 5.56 19.77
CA ASP A 276 -13.62 6.05 20.62
C ASP A 276 -14.44 7.21 19.99
N GLY A 277 -14.15 7.55 18.72
CA GLY A 277 -14.85 8.60 17.96
C GLY A 277 -14.34 10.02 18.19
N ARG A 278 -13.29 10.21 19.00
CA ARG A 278 -12.69 11.55 19.15
C ARG A 278 -11.88 11.92 17.93
N ILE A 279 -12.04 13.15 17.46
CA ILE A 279 -11.17 13.74 16.44
C ILE A 279 -9.92 14.30 17.13
N VAL A 280 -8.76 13.92 16.61
CA VAL A 280 -7.46 14.40 17.09
C VAL A 280 -6.69 15.08 15.95
N GLN A 281 -5.81 16.02 16.31
CA GLN A 281 -4.83 16.56 15.38
C GLN A 281 -3.48 15.89 15.62
N TRP A 282 -2.82 15.49 14.54
CA TRP A 282 -1.55 14.75 14.61
C TRP A 282 -0.65 15.04 13.41
N SER A 283 0.58 14.50 13.42
CA SER A 283 1.55 14.70 12.35
C SER A 283 2.45 13.47 12.20
N GLY A 284 2.82 13.15 10.97
CA GLY A 284 3.71 12.05 10.61
C GLY A 284 3.53 11.61 9.16
N THR A 285 4.55 11.02 8.59
CA THR A 285 4.44 10.32 7.28
C THR A 285 3.45 9.16 7.32
N SER A 286 3.12 8.68 8.53
CA SER A 286 2.01 7.75 8.75
C SER A 286 0.66 8.28 8.29
N GLY A 287 0.50 9.62 8.18
CA GLY A 287 -0.69 10.24 7.60
C GLY A 287 -0.53 10.56 6.12
N ALA A 288 0.69 10.86 5.68
CA ALA A 288 0.98 11.08 4.26
C ALA A 288 0.75 9.81 3.41
N ALA A 289 1.16 8.64 3.91
CA ALA A 289 0.99 7.37 3.22
C ALA A 289 -0.48 7.02 2.92
N PRO A 290 -1.43 7.04 3.87
CA PRO A 290 -2.83 6.74 3.57
C PRO A 290 -3.51 7.77 2.68
N ILE A 291 -3.07 9.04 2.68
CA ILE A 291 -3.51 10.04 1.71
C ILE A 291 -3.14 9.56 0.28
N VAL A 292 -1.89 9.15 0.07
CA VAL A 292 -1.42 8.62 -1.23
C VAL A 292 -2.10 7.29 -1.57
N ALA A 293 -2.32 6.41 -0.60
CA ALA A 293 -3.08 5.16 -0.81
C ALA A 293 -4.51 5.44 -1.27
N GLY A 294 -5.17 6.45 -0.69
CA GLY A 294 -6.47 6.93 -1.16
C GLY A 294 -6.41 7.49 -2.59
N ILE A 295 -5.38 8.27 -2.94
CA ILE A 295 -5.22 8.79 -4.30
C ILE A 295 -4.95 7.62 -5.28
N ALA A 296 -4.17 6.61 -4.92
CA ALA A 296 -3.99 5.40 -5.72
C ALA A 296 -5.33 4.68 -5.96
N ALA A 297 -6.21 4.63 -4.97
CA ALA A 297 -7.56 4.09 -5.12
C ALA A 297 -8.41 4.93 -6.08
N LEU A 298 -8.31 6.26 -6.02
CA LEU A 298 -8.99 7.13 -7.01
C LEU A 298 -8.47 6.86 -8.43
N VAL A 299 -7.14 6.73 -8.61
CA VAL A 299 -6.52 6.43 -9.91
C VAL A 299 -7.02 5.08 -10.45
N ARG A 300 -6.97 4.01 -9.65
CA ARG A 300 -7.44 2.68 -10.05
C ARG A 300 -8.93 2.67 -10.37
N SER A 301 -9.74 3.40 -9.62
CA SER A 301 -11.17 3.51 -9.88
C SER A 301 -11.48 4.27 -11.17
N ALA A 302 -10.70 5.30 -11.51
CA ALA A 302 -10.83 6.05 -12.76
C ALA A 302 -10.24 5.32 -13.98
N HIS A 303 -9.22 4.50 -13.77
CA HIS A 303 -8.45 3.80 -14.79
C HIS A 303 -8.28 2.31 -14.43
N PRO A 304 -9.33 1.50 -14.49
CA PRO A 304 -9.32 0.12 -14.01
C PRO A 304 -8.40 -0.83 -14.80
N ASP A 305 -7.98 -0.43 -15.98
CA ASP A 305 -7.09 -1.23 -16.85
C ASP A 305 -5.59 -1.01 -16.55
N LEU A 306 -5.25 -0.09 -15.66
CA LEU A 306 -3.85 0.18 -15.29
C LEU A 306 -3.36 -0.82 -14.25
N ASP A 307 -2.19 -1.40 -14.54
CA ASP A 307 -1.43 -2.21 -13.59
C ASP A 307 -0.72 -1.35 -12.53
N VAL A 308 -0.12 -2.02 -11.53
CA VAL A 308 0.59 -1.37 -10.42
C VAL A 308 1.70 -0.43 -10.91
N ALA A 309 2.46 -0.82 -11.94
CA ALA A 309 3.55 0.00 -12.48
C ALA A 309 3.01 1.32 -13.05
N ASN A 310 1.91 1.27 -13.78
CA ASN A 310 1.29 2.42 -14.40
C ASN A 310 0.51 3.29 -13.41
N VAL A 311 -0.08 2.73 -12.35
CA VAL A 311 -0.66 3.51 -11.25
C VAL A 311 0.44 4.32 -10.54
N ILE A 312 1.55 3.69 -10.18
CA ILE A 312 2.69 4.36 -9.54
C ILE A 312 3.31 5.39 -10.48
N ASN A 313 3.49 5.06 -11.76
CA ASN A 313 4.01 5.99 -12.76
C ASN A 313 3.15 7.26 -12.87
N ARG A 314 1.82 7.12 -12.88
CA ARG A 314 0.93 8.29 -12.90
C ARG A 314 1.09 9.17 -11.68
N LEU A 315 1.19 8.60 -10.49
CA LEU A 315 1.39 9.36 -9.26
C LEU A 315 2.72 10.13 -9.27
N ILE A 316 3.76 9.56 -9.87
CA ILE A 316 5.10 10.18 -10.00
C ILE A 316 5.07 11.27 -11.08
N GLU A 317 4.61 10.95 -12.29
CA GLU A 317 4.67 11.86 -13.45
C GLU A 317 3.76 13.08 -13.32
N THR A 318 2.68 12.96 -12.53
CA THR A 318 1.75 14.06 -12.28
C THR A 318 2.02 14.81 -10.99
N ALA A 319 3.03 14.40 -10.22
CA ALA A 319 3.41 15.09 -9.00
C ALA A 319 3.79 16.56 -9.31
N ARG A 320 3.28 17.48 -8.48
CA ARG A 320 3.53 18.91 -8.65
C ARG A 320 4.87 19.28 -7.99
N PRO A 321 5.58 20.28 -8.53
CA PRO A 321 6.77 20.80 -7.88
C PRO A 321 6.49 21.16 -6.42
N ALA A 322 7.37 20.72 -5.52
CA ALA A 322 7.37 21.11 -4.12
C ALA A 322 8.05 22.49 -3.94
N ALA A 323 8.05 23.04 -2.73
CA ALA A 323 8.75 24.27 -2.40
C ALA A 323 10.29 24.16 -2.57
N GLY A 324 10.83 22.91 -2.47
CA GLY A 324 12.23 22.59 -2.76
C GLY A 324 12.36 21.55 -3.86
N THR A 325 13.57 21.35 -4.36
CA THR A 325 13.88 20.45 -5.48
C THR A 325 14.72 19.25 -5.09
N ASP A 326 14.99 19.02 -3.78
CA ASP A 326 15.80 17.89 -3.32
C ASP A 326 14.98 16.59 -3.37
N PRO A 327 15.29 15.67 -4.30
CA PRO A 327 14.53 14.42 -4.43
C PRO A 327 14.66 13.51 -3.19
N LEU A 328 15.68 13.69 -2.38
CA LEU A 328 15.82 12.95 -1.12
C LEU A 328 14.76 13.34 -0.08
N LEU A 329 14.12 14.49 -0.24
CA LEU A 329 13.09 15.02 0.66
C LEU A 329 11.68 14.91 0.07
N TYR A 330 11.56 15.04 -1.26
CA TYR A 330 10.26 15.19 -1.92
C TYR A 330 9.93 14.07 -2.91
N GLY A 331 10.92 13.25 -3.32
CA GLY A 331 10.76 12.36 -4.46
C GLY A 331 10.55 13.17 -5.75
N ALA A 332 9.56 12.79 -6.54
CA ALA A 332 9.14 13.51 -7.74
C ALA A 332 8.41 14.84 -7.43
N GLY A 333 7.92 15.01 -6.20
CA GLY A 333 7.17 16.18 -5.78
C GLY A 333 5.96 15.86 -4.93
N ILE A 334 5.05 16.83 -4.79
CA ILE A 334 3.80 16.67 -4.05
C ILE A 334 2.76 16.01 -4.95
N VAL A 335 2.17 14.90 -4.51
CA VAL A 335 1.15 14.19 -5.27
C VAL A 335 -0.03 15.10 -5.64
N ASP A 336 -0.60 14.91 -6.84
CA ASP A 336 -1.76 15.65 -7.36
C ASP A 336 -2.86 14.68 -7.77
N ALA A 337 -3.93 14.59 -7.00
CA ALA A 337 -5.03 13.68 -7.27
C ALA A 337 -5.78 14.02 -8.57
N ALA A 338 -6.04 15.30 -8.83
CA ALA A 338 -6.72 15.72 -10.05
C ALA A 338 -5.85 15.45 -11.29
N GLY A 339 -4.56 15.80 -11.21
CA GLY A 339 -3.59 15.52 -12.27
C GLY A 339 -3.45 14.02 -12.54
N ALA A 340 -3.33 13.20 -11.49
CA ALA A 340 -3.19 11.76 -11.61
C ALA A 340 -4.39 11.09 -12.30
N ILE A 341 -5.60 11.64 -12.17
CA ILE A 341 -6.80 11.12 -12.84
C ILE A 341 -6.93 11.64 -14.27
N THR A 342 -6.64 12.93 -14.53
CA THR A 342 -7.02 13.56 -15.78
C THR A 342 -5.90 13.70 -16.82
N ALA A 343 -4.63 13.68 -16.38
CA ALA A 343 -3.51 13.87 -17.28
C ALA A 343 -3.31 12.70 -18.25
N THR A 344 -2.79 12.99 -19.43
CA THR A 344 -2.27 11.96 -20.33
C THR A 344 -0.86 11.60 -19.90
N VAL A 345 -0.68 10.38 -19.40
CA VAL A 345 0.61 9.86 -18.96
C VAL A 345 0.99 8.65 -19.81
N PRO A 346 2.19 8.61 -20.40
CA PRO A 346 2.67 7.44 -21.13
C PRO A 346 2.73 6.20 -20.23
N THR A 347 2.38 5.04 -20.76
CA THR A 347 2.50 3.78 -20.05
C THR A 347 3.96 3.33 -19.96
N VAL A 348 4.29 2.63 -18.87
CA VAL A 348 5.58 2.01 -18.62
C VAL A 348 5.43 0.49 -18.52
N THR A 349 6.51 -0.23 -18.77
CA THR A 349 6.55 -1.70 -18.66
C THR A 349 7.14 -2.18 -17.34
N GLU A 350 7.78 -1.28 -16.60
CA GLU A 350 8.44 -1.59 -15.34
C GLU A 350 8.00 -0.60 -14.26
N ASN A 351 7.94 -1.06 -13.01
CA ASN A 351 7.62 -0.20 -11.89
C ASN A 351 8.73 0.85 -11.69
N PRO A 352 8.42 2.15 -11.71
CA PRO A 352 9.42 3.21 -11.52
C PRO A 352 10.16 3.15 -10.19
N MET A 353 9.56 2.48 -9.17
CA MET A 353 10.19 2.27 -7.87
C MET A 353 11.10 1.04 -7.82
N GLY A 354 11.34 0.39 -8.98
CA GLY A 354 12.24 -0.75 -9.13
C GLY A 354 11.54 -2.10 -9.02
N SER A 355 12.35 -3.17 -9.08
CA SER A 355 11.89 -4.57 -9.05
C SER A 355 12.52 -5.30 -7.86
N LEU A 356 11.67 -5.84 -6.98
CA LEU A 356 12.13 -6.66 -5.86
C LEU A 356 12.74 -7.98 -6.35
N SER A 357 12.13 -8.64 -7.34
CA SER A 357 12.64 -9.89 -7.90
C SER A 357 14.04 -9.73 -8.50
N GLU A 358 14.29 -8.61 -9.20
CA GLU A 358 15.62 -8.30 -9.72
C GLU A 358 16.61 -8.02 -8.58
N TRP A 359 16.18 -7.30 -7.54
CA TRP A 359 17.01 -7.05 -6.37
C TRP A 359 17.39 -8.38 -5.65
N ILE A 360 16.43 -9.28 -5.45
CA ILE A 360 16.66 -10.62 -4.85
C ILE A 360 17.66 -11.38 -5.71
N ARG A 361 17.46 -11.42 -7.02
CA ARG A 361 18.35 -12.08 -7.96
C ARG A 361 19.80 -11.60 -7.85
N VAL A 362 20.01 -10.31 -7.63
CA VAL A 362 21.35 -9.70 -7.55
C VAL A 362 21.98 -9.86 -6.17
N TYR A 363 21.22 -9.62 -5.11
CA TYR A 363 21.77 -9.46 -3.76
C TYR A 363 21.54 -10.65 -2.83
N ARG A 364 20.51 -11.49 -3.08
CA ARG A 364 20.24 -12.73 -2.34
C ARG A 364 20.53 -13.97 -3.18
N ARG A 365 21.70 -14.01 -3.81
CA ARG A 365 22.08 -15.02 -4.81
C ARG A 365 21.94 -16.48 -4.37
N ALA A 366 21.98 -16.77 -3.08
CA ALA A 366 21.80 -18.13 -2.56
C ALA A 366 20.36 -18.64 -2.75
N ASP A 367 19.39 -17.72 -2.83
CA ASP A 367 17.96 -18.01 -2.95
C ASP A 367 17.43 -17.76 -4.38
N ALA A 368 18.24 -17.12 -5.24
CA ALA A 368 17.90 -16.88 -6.62
C ALA A 368 17.99 -18.18 -7.43
N GLY A 369 16.92 -18.55 -8.12
CA GLY A 369 16.94 -19.63 -9.11
C GLY A 369 17.99 -19.41 -10.20
N PRO A 370 18.28 -20.42 -11.04
CA PRO A 370 19.29 -20.32 -12.09
C PRO A 370 18.97 -19.14 -13.01
N VAL A 371 19.98 -18.29 -13.21
CA VAL A 371 19.89 -17.12 -14.11
C VAL A 371 19.47 -17.62 -15.50
N PRO A 372 18.41 -17.09 -16.12
CA PRO A 372 18.12 -17.37 -17.52
C PRO A 372 19.36 -17.04 -18.37
N ASP A 373 19.70 -17.94 -19.28
CA ASP A 373 20.83 -17.76 -20.19
C ASP A 373 20.58 -16.54 -21.09
N GLN A 374 20.94 -15.37 -20.58
CA GLN A 374 20.97 -14.15 -21.40
C GLN A 374 22.29 -14.16 -22.17
N THR A 375 22.23 -14.50 -23.45
CA THR A 375 23.30 -14.19 -24.40
C THR A 375 23.38 -12.65 -24.53
N VAL A 376 24.06 -12.03 -23.58
CA VAL A 376 24.44 -10.61 -23.71
C VAL A 376 25.47 -10.54 -24.82
N ALA A 377 25.14 -9.85 -25.92
CA ALA A 377 26.12 -9.52 -26.94
C ALA A 377 27.29 -8.77 -26.28
N PRO A 378 28.57 -9.12 -26.65
CA PRO A 378 29.70 -8.43 -26.07
C PRO A 378 29.58 -6.92 -26.33
N VAL A 379 29.55 -6.13 -25.26
CA VAL A 379 29.67 -4.67 -25.38
C VAL A 379 31.12 -4.37 -25.71
N GLU A 380 31.36 -3.89 -26.92
CA GLU A 380 32.67 -3.40 -27.31
C GLU A 380 32.91 -2.06 -26.58
N ILE A 381 33.75 -2.09 -25.55
CA ILE A 381 34.13 -0.89 -24.80
C ILE A 381 35.35 -0.31 -25.52
N ASP A 382 35.20 0.89 -26.10
CA ASP A 382 36.29 1.63 -26.65
C ASP A 382 37.41 1.80 -25.61
N ALA A 383 38.66 1.63 -26.05
CA ALA A 383 39.80 1.79 -25.17
C ALA A 383 39.80 3.20 -24.55
N LEU A 384 39.87 3.27 -23.22
CA LEU A 384 40.00 4.57 -22.54
C LEU A 384 41.23 5.32 -23.11
N PRO A 385 41.10 6.62 -23.35
CA PRO A 385 42.25 7.44 -23.73
C PRO A 385 43.35 7.31 -22.67
N PRO A 386 44.64 7.33 -23.08
CA PRO A 386 45.73 7.21 -22.13
C PRO A 386 45.61 8.32 -21.07
N ALA A 387 45.74 7.94 -19.82
CA ALA A 387 45.68 8.87 -18.71
C ALA A 387 46.85 9.90 -18.87
N ASP A 388 46.53 11.19 -18.83
CA ASP A 388 47.54 12.23 -18.75
C ASP A 388 48.40 12.02 -17.51
N ALA A 389 49.72 12.16 -17.66
CA ALA A 389 50.64 12.05 -16.55
C ALA A 389 50.24 13.00 -15.43
N ALA A 390 49.95 12.44 -14.25
CA ALA A 390 49.58 13.21 -13.09
C ALA A 390 50.68 14.26 -12.83
N THR A 391 50.31 15.54 -12.89
CA THR A 391 51.22 16.62 -12.44
C THR A 391 51.53 16.35 -10.98
N PRO A 392 52.81 16.21 -10.58
CA PRO A 392 53.11 15.86 -9.18
C PRO A 392 52.54 16.94 -8.29
N ALA A 393 51.70 16.51 -7.32
CA ALA A 393 51.14 17.39 -6.32
C ALA A 393 52.30 18.11 -5.61
N ARG A 394 52.29 19.45 -5.59
CA ARG A 394 53.24 20.22 -4.81
C ARG A 394 53.15 19.75 -3.38
N SER A 395 54.29 19.34 -2.82
CA SER A 395 54.38 18.91 -1.44
C SER A 395 53.75 19.96 -0.51
N ALA A 396 52.76 19.58 0.28
CA ALA A 396 52.12 20.44 1.29
C ALA A 396 53.11 20.90 2.38
N LEU A 397 54.34 20.40 2.36
CA LEU A 397 55.41 20.72 3.30
C LEU A 397 56.32 21.88 2.85
N LEU A 398 56.14 22.40 1.62
CA LEU A 398 56.89 23.58 1.18
C LEU A 398 56.04 24.84 1.41
N PRO A 399 56.53 25.81 2.18
CA PRO A 399 55.79 27.05 2.43
C PRO A 399 55.48 27.76 1.10
N SER A 400 54.25 28.27 0.96
CA SER A 400 53.86 29.07 -0.19
C SER A 400 54.73 30.35 -0.24
N ARG A 401 54.94 30.96 -1.44
CA ARG A 401 55.65 32.23 -1.54
C ARG A 401 55.08 33.34 -0.66
N GLU A 402 53.79 33.27 -0.36
CA GLU A 402 53.10 34.23 0.51
C GLU A 402 53.44 34.00 2.00
N SER A 403 53.62 32.75 2.46
CA SER A 403 54.06 32.49 3.83
C SER A 403 55.51 32.91 4.11
N LEU A 404 56.34 32.99 3.08
CA LEU A 404 57.73 33.51 3.21
C LEU A 404 57.80 35.03 3.31
N ILE A 405 56.79 35.76 2.79
CA ILE A 405 56.74 37.23 2.80
C ILE A 405 56.27 37.76 4.16
N TYR A 406 55.37 37.04 4.83
CA TYR A 406 54.84 37.48 6.16
C TYR A 406 55.61 36.96 7.37
N GLY A 407 56.57 36.07 7.17
CA GLY A 407 57.39 35.50 8.26
C GLY A 407 58.65 36.32 8.60
N THR A 408 58.89 37.46 7.97
CA THR A 408 60.13 38.30 8.14
C THR A 408 59.88 39.75 8.62
N LEU A 409 58.74 39.96 9.32
CA LEU A 409 58.56 41.25 10.02
C LEU A 409 58.68 41.03 11.53
N PRO A 410 59.48 41.92 12.24
CA PRO A 410 59.80 41.75 13.66
C PRO A 410 58.59 41.95 14.60
#